data_1c5ee814fc8039ab26ed92972e70df2d
#
_entry.id   1c5ee814fc8039ab26ed92972e70df2d
#
_cell.length_a   1.000
_cell.length_b   1.000
_cell.length_c   1.000
_cell.angle_alpha   90.00
_cell.angle_beta   90.00
_cell.angle_gamma   90.00
#
_symmetry.space_group_name_H-M   'P 1'
#
loop_
_entity.id
_entity.type
_entity.pdbx_description
1 polymer ?
#
loop_
_entity_poly.entity_id
_entity_poly.type
_entity_poly.pdbx_seq_one_letter_code
_entity_poly.pdbx_strand_id
1 'polypeptide(L)'
;MPILEAHNISKTYYKTEETIPVLNKLNIVVEKGEILVLIGPSGSGKSTLLNILGTLDSDYSGNLIIDELPITNAVDLSNIRRHKLGFIFQFHHLLPEFTILENLLIPQMIAHNFSNVPQKATIDMLEIIGLKNRINHYPNEISGGERQRVAVLRAMVNKPCLILADEPTGNLDSGNSQILLKLMVDLKVKYQQSFAIATHDQSIIEIADRVLYLKDGKIKKEL
;
A
#
# COMPACT_ATOMS: atom_id res chain seq x y z
N MET A 1 18.07 3.86 6.32
CA MET A 1 17.94 2.56 7.00
C MET A 1 16.75 1.85 6.40
N PRO A 2 16.92 0.66 5.82
CA PRO A 2 15.85 -0.02 5.11
C PRO A 2 14.68 -0.37 6.04
N ILE A 3 13.46 -0.17 5.54
CA ILE A 3 12.23 -0.53 6.22
C ILE A 3 11.69 -1.86 5.72
N LEU A 4 12.08 -2.24 4.50
CA LEU A 4 11.78 -3.53 3.91
C LEU A 4 12.96 -3.99 3.07
N GLU A 5 13.34 -5.25 3.23
CA GLU A 5 14.33 -5.93 2.41
C GLU A 5 13.76 -7.26 1.90
N ALA A 6 13.86 -7.47 0.62
CA ALA A 6 13.46 -8.73 -0.01
C ALA A 6 14.62 -9.26 -0.85
N HIS A 7 15.04 -10.48 -0.56
CA HIS A 7 16.23 -11.09 -1.17
C HIS A 7 15.88 -12.39 -1.87
N ASN A 8 16.24 -12.47 -3.17
CA ASN A 8 16.06 -13.64 -4.03
C ASN A 8 14.60 -14.10 -4.10
N ILE A 9 13.63 -13.15 -4.09
CA ILE A 9 12.22 -13.49 -4.16
C ILE A 9 11.89 -14.13 -5.50
N SER A 10 11.33 -15.34 -5.45
CA SER A 10 10.81 -16.04 -6.63
C SER A 10 9.41 -16.53 -6.38
N LYS A 11 8.55 -16.44 -7.40
CA LYS A 11 7.16 -16.89 -7.36
C LYS A 11 6.80 -17.61 -8.63
N THR A 12 6.17 -18.76 -8.48
CA THR A 12 5.64 -19.57 -9.57
C THR A 12 4.23 -19.98 -9.24
N TYR A 13 3.29 -19.78 -10.16
CA TYR A 13 1.94 -20.31 -10.03
C TYR A 13 1.83 -21.64 -10.77
N TYR A 14 1.22 -22.62 -10.13
CA TYR A 14 0.97 -23.93 -10.67
C TYR A 14 -0.51 -24.03 -11.08
N LYS A 15 -0.77 -24.19 -12.37
CA LYS A 15 -2.08 -24.60 -12.89
C LYS A 15 -1.97 -26.06 -13.32
N THR A 16 -3.10 -26.75 -13.47
CA THR A 16 -3.21 -28.21 -13.67
C THR A 16 -2.25 -28.77 -14.74
N GLU A 17 -1.88 -28.00 -15.76
CA GLU A 17 -0.97 -28.41 -16.85
C GLU A 17 0.15 -27.41 -17.15
N GLU A 18 0.18 -26.24 -16.46
CA GLU A 18 1.14 -25.17 -16.74
C GLU A 18 1.82 -24.66 -15.48
N THR A 19 3.11 -24.42 -15.60
CA THR A 19 3.92 -23.75 -14.57
C THR A 19 4.26 -22.35 -15.07
N ILE A 20 3.75 -21.34 -14.36
CA ILE A 20 3.90 -19.93 -14.74
C ILE A 20 4.86 -19.23 -13.76
N PRO A 21 6.15 -19.08 -14.11
CA PRO A 21 7.10 -18.30 -13.31
C PRO A 21 6.75 -16.80 -13.45
N VAL A 22 6.52 -16.13 -12.32
CA VAL A 22 6.14 -14.71 -12.29
C VAL A 22 7.24 -13.84 -11.74
N LEU A 23 7.96 -14.28 -10.70
CA LEU A 23 9.11 -13.57 -10.15
C LEU A 23 10.32 -14.51 -10.12
N ASN A 24 11.50 -13.97 -10.41
CA ASN A 24 12.72 -14.76 -10.56
C ASN A 24 13.90 -14.09 -9.84
N LYS A 25 14.22 -14.56 -8.62
CA LYS A 25 15.33 -14.13 -7.77
C LYS A 25 15.45 -12.60 -7.67
N LEU A 26 14.32 -11.94 -7.43
CA LEU A 26 14.20 -10.50 -7.35
C LEU A 26 14.75 -10.02 -6.00
N ASN A 27 15.53 -8.93 -6.03
CA ASN A 27 15.98 -8.24 -4.83
C ASN A 27 15.42 -6.81 -4.85
N ILE A 28 14.89 -6.36 -3.71
CA ILE A 28 14.34 -5.02 -3.54
C ILE A 28 14.55 -4.55 -2.11
N VAL A 29 14.87 -3.29 -1.96
CA VAL A 29 15.00 -2.61 -0.67
C VAL A 29 14.13 -1.36 -0.73
N VAL A 30 13.39 -1.07 0.34
CA VAL A 30 12.67 0.18 0.53
C VAL A 30 13.25 0.91 1.73
N GLU A 31 13.69 2.15 1.53
CA GLU A 31 14.25 2.97 2.59
C GLU A 31 13.14 3.68 3.39
N LYS A 32 13.48 4.07 4.62
CA LYS A 32 12.56 4.86 5.46
C LYS A 32 12.29 6.23 4.84
N GLY A 33 11.02 6.61 4.74
CA GLY A 33 10.60 7.88 4.17
C GLY A 33 10.74 7.97 2.64
N GLU A 34 10.93 6.83 1.97
CA GLU A 34 11.07 6.74 0.52
C GLU A 34 9.71 6.51 -0.17
N ILE A 35 9.51 7.15 -1.32
CA ILE A 35 8.51 6.74 -2.31
C ILE A 35 9.24 5.93 -3.39
N LEU A 36 9.13 4.61 -3.31
CA LEU A 36 9.63 3.68 -4.33
C LEU A 36 8.52 3.35 -5.31
N VAL A 37 8.76 3.51 -6.60
CA VAL A 37 7.79 3.21 -7.65
C VAL A 37 8.25 2.02 -8.49
N LEU A 38 7.34 1.07 -8.70
CA LEU A 38 7.50 -0.10 -9.56
C LEU A 38 6.74 0.13 -10.86
N ILE A 39 7.46 0.23 -11.97
CA ILE A 39 6.88 0.33 -13.31
C ILE A 39 7.17 -0.92 -14.13
N GLY A 40 6.41 -1.13 -15.19
CA GLY A 40 6.62 -2.24 -16.13
C GLY A 40 5.32 -2.63 -16.82
N PRO A 41 5.40 -3.46 -17.87
CA PRO A 41 4.22 -3.86 -18.64
C PRO A 41 3.22 -4.65 -17.78
N SER A 42 1.98 -4.78 -18.27
CA SER A 42 1.00 -5.67 -17.66
C SER A 42 1.55 -7.10 -17.62
N GLY A 43 1.28 -7.82 -16.51
CA GLY A 43 1.80 -9.19 -16.34
C GLY A 43 3.28 -9.29 -15.95
N SER A 44 4.00 -8.19 -15.74
CA SER A 44 5.43 -8.25 -15.34
C SER A 44 5.67 -8.75 -13.91
N GLY A 45 4.60 -8.86 -13.07
CA GLY A 45 4.68 -9.35 -11.69
C GLY A 45 4.57 -8.26 -10.61
N LYS A 46 4.24 -6.99 -10.95
CA LYS A 46 4.17 -5.88 -9.98
C LYS A 46 3.20 -6.14 -8.83
N SER A 47 1.95 -6.48 -9.12
CA SER A 47 0.94 -6.78 -8.08
C SER A 47 1.28 -8.05 -7.29
N THR A 48 1.86 -9.06 -7.95
CA THR A 48 2.37 -10.27 -7.26
C THR A 48 3.49 -9.89 -6.28
N LEU A 49 4.42 -9.05 -6.71
CA LEU A 49 5.49 -8.56 -5.83
C LEU A 49 4.90 -7.78 -4.64
N LEU A 50 4.01 -6.82 -4.88
CA LEU A 50 3.35 -6.08 -3.79
C LEU A 50 2.60 -7.00 -2.81
N ASN A 51 1.93 -8.05 -3.30
CA ASN A 51 1.24 -9.03 -2.44
C ASN A 51 2.22 -9.80 -1.56
N ILE A 52 3.39 -10.18 -2.07
CA ILE A 52 4.44 -10.83 -1.28
C ILE A 52 5.03 -9.85 -0.25
N LEU A 53 5.42 -8.64 -0.68
CA LEU A 53 5.94 -7.60 0.23
C LEU A 53 4.92 -7.23 1.32
N GLY A 54 3.63 -7.30 0.97
CA GLY A 54 2.50 -7.07 1.88
C GLY A 54 2.10 -8.27 2.73
N THR A 55 2.80 -9.40 2.63
CA THR A 55 2.45 -10.64 3.34
C THR A 55 1.03 -11.16 3.04
N LEU A 56 0.45 -10.77 1.89
CA LEU A 56 -0.84 -11.27 1.40
C LEU A 56 -0.67 -12.60 0.65
N ASP A 57 0.48 -12.81 0.02
CA ASP A 57 0.90 -14.08 -0.58
C ASP A 57 2.14 -14.58 0.17
N SER A 58 2.04 -15.74 0.81
CA SER A 58 3.12 -16.36 1.58
C SER A 58 3.79 -17.52 0.83
N ASP A 59 3.27 -17.91 -0.34
CA ASP A 59 3.82 -18.97 -1.18
C ASP A 59 4.86 -18.40 -2.15
N TYR A 60 6.07 -18.18 -1.66
CA TYR A 60 7.23 -17.71 -2.43
C TYR A 60 8.52 -18.33 -1.87
N SER A 61 9.61 -18.23 -2.63
CA SER A 61 10.95 -18.53 -2.14
C SER A 61 11.77 -17.25 -2.03
N GLY A 62 12.78 -17.27 -1.16
CA GLY A 62 13.61 -16.11 -0.82
C GLY A 62 13.38 -15.64 0.61
N ASN A 63 13.93 -14.48 0.95
CA ASN A 63 13.86 -13.91 2.30
C ASN A 63 13.20 -12.53 2.25
N LEU A 64 12.29 -12.26 3.19
CA LEU A 64 11.64 -10.99 3.38
C LEU A 64 11.89 -10.52 4.82
N ILE A 65 12.28 -9.26 4.97
CA ILE A 65 12.49 -8.60 6.26
C ILE A 65 11.65 -7.32 6.24
N ILE A 66 10.85 -7.08 7.27
CA ILE A 66 10.01 -5.89 7.42
C ILE A 66 10.29 -5.27 8.78
N ASP A 67 10.77 -4.02 8.79
CA ASP A 67 11.11 -3.28 10.01
C ASP A 67 11.98 -4.13 10.94
N GLU A 68 13.12 -4.59 10.39
CA GLU A 68 14.14 -5.45 11.02
C GLU A 68 13.66 -6.87 11.41
N LEU A 69 12.37 -7.20 11.18
CA LEU A 69 11.80 -8.50 11.52
C LEU A 69 11.85 -9.46 10.30
N PRO A 70 12.60 -10.56 10.35
CA PRO A 70 12.55 -11.59 9.31
C PRO A 70 11.17 -12.27 9.27
N ILE A 71 10.57 -12.32 8.09
CA ILE A 71 9.26 -12.94 7.87
C ILE A 71 9.46 -14.44 7.63
N THR A 72 9.09 -15.24 8.62
CA THR A 72 9.18 -16.70 8.60
C THR A 72 7.81 -17.32 8.88
N ASN A 73 7.69 -18.62 8.71
CA ASN A 73 6.45 -19.36 9.00
C ASN A 73 6.00 -19.27 10.48
N ALA A 74 6.89 -18.87 11.38
CA ALA A 74 6.59 -18.72 12.80
C ALA A 74 6.01 -17.32 13.14
N VAL A 75 6.02 -16.37 12.20
CA VAL A 75 5.55 -15.00 12.41
C VAL A 75 4.04 -14.91 12.18
N ASP A 76 3.33 -14.24 13.08
CA ASP A 76 1.93 -13.86 12.86
C ASP A 76 1.83 -12.76 11.79
N LEU A 77 1.59 -13.18 10.54
CA LEU A 77 1.45 -12.27 9.40
C LEU A 77 0.28 -11.29 9.56
N SER A 78 -0.78 -11.68 10.31
CA SER A 78 -1.91 -10.79 10.58
C SER A 78 -1.48 -9.65 11.49
N ASN A 79 -0.62 -9.91 12.46
CA ASN A 79 -0.04 -8.88 13.32
C ASN A 79 0.86 -7.92 12.55
N ILE A 80 1.67 -8.44 11.60
CA ILE A 80 2.49 -7.60 10.70
C ILE A 80 1.60 -6.68 9.86
N ARG A 81 0.58 -7.21 9.17
CA ARG A 81 -0.35 -6.39 8.38
C ARG A 81 -1.07 -5.34 9.22
N ARG A 82 -1.43 -5.67 10.44
CA ARG A 82 -2.18 -4.82 11.36
C ARG A 82 -1.38 -3.62 11.85
N HIS A 83 -0.08 -3.80 12.10
CA HIS A 83 0.75 -2.79 12.78
C HIS A 83 1.87 -2.20 11.92
N LYS A 84 2.32 -2.92 10.89
CA LYS A 84 3.50 -2.52 10.11
C LYS A 84 3.18 -2.12 8.67
N LEU A 85 2.05 -2.55 8.13
CA LEU A 85 1.72 -2.37 6.72
C LEU A 85 0.39 -1.64 6.53
N GLY A 86 0.35 -0.76 5.51
CA GLY A 86 -0.87 -0.17 4.99
C GLY A 86 -1.08 -0.59 3.54
N PHE A 87 -2.35 -0.62 3.09
CA PHE A 87 -2.68 -1.03 1.73
C PHE A 87 -3.59 -0.03 1.06
N ILE A 88 -3.24 0.38 -0.15
CA ILE A 88 -4.05 1.19 -1.07
C ILE A 88 -4.21 0.39 -2.35
N PHE A 89 -5.44 0.18 -2.78
CA PHE A 89 -5.77 -0.56 -4.00
C PHE A 89 -6.37 0.37 -5.05
N GLN A 90 -6.33 -0.04 -6.30
CA GLN A 90 -6.94 0.66 -7.43
C GLN A 90 -8.44 0.89 -7.19
N PHE A 91 -9.16 -0.11 -6.68
CA PHE A 91 -10.49 0.04 -6.13
C PHE A 91 -10.34 0.26 -4.64
N HIS A 92 -10.85 1.37 -4.12
CA HIS A 92 -10.68 1.82 -2.74
C HIS A 92 -11.07 0.81 -1.65
N HIS A 93 -11.91 -0.20 -1.98
CA HIS A 93 -12.38 -1.26 -1.08
C HIS A 93 -12.86 -0.75 0.30
N LEU A 94 -13.55 0.39 0.31
CA LEU A 94 -14.25 0.83 1.51
C LEU A 94 -15.43 -0.09 1.77
N LEU A 95 -15.70 -0.33 3.05
CA LEU A 95 -16.83 -1.15 3.48
C LEU A 95 -18.11 -0.33 3.29
N PRO A 96 -19.02 -0.72 2.38
CA PRO A 96 -20.16 0.11 2.00
C PRO A 96 -21.23 0.22 3.09
N GLU A 97 -21.27 -0.72 4.04
CA GLU A 97 -22.21 -0.76 5.17
C GLU A 97 -21.77 0.13 6.34
N PHE A 98 -20.56 0.70 6.27
CA PHE A 98 -19.98 1.53 7.31
C PHE A 98 -19.76 2.95 6.82
N THR A 99 -19.95 3.93 7.70
CA THR A 99 -19.66 5.34 7.43
C THR A 99 -18.17 5.56 7.15
N ILE A 100 -17.83 6.74 6.64
CA ILE A 100 -16.44 7.13 6.39
C ILE A 100 -15.61 7.07 7.67
N LEU A 101 -16.16 7.56 8.79
CA LEU A 101 -15.46 7.48 10.07
C LEU A 101 -15.26 6.03 10.52
N GLU A 102 -16.27 5.19 10.43
CA GLU A 102 -16.18 3.78 10.81
C GLU A 102 -15.18 3.00 9.96
N ASN A 103 -15.11 3.29 8.65
CA ASN A 103 -14.08 2.71 7.77
C ASN A 103 -12.65 3.01 8.25
N LEU A 104 -12.41 4.14 8.91
CA LEU A 104 -11.11 4.50 9.51
C LEU A 104 -10.94 3.93 10.92
N LEU A 105 -12.02 3.75 11.67
CA LEU A 105 -11.96 3.23 13.04
C LEU A 105 -11.77 1.71 13.07
N ILE A 106 -12.38 0.96 12.15
CA ILE A 106 -12.32 -0.51 12.12
C ILE A 106 -10.89 -1.05 12.16
N PRO A 107 -9.93 -0.61 11.32
CA PRO A 107 -8.53 -1.09 11.42
C PRO A 107 -7.89 -0.80 12.78
N GLN A 108 -8.20 0.34 13.40
CA GLN A 108 -7.71 0.70 14.72
C GLN A 108 -8.34 -0.17 15.82
N MET A 109 -9.64 -0.42 15.72
CA MET A 109 -10.35 -1.34 16.64
C MET A 109 -9.73 -2.73 16.62
N ILE A 110 -9.45 -3.24 15.41
CA ILE A 110 -8.79 -4.54 15.24
C ILE A 110 -7.36 -4.51 15.83
N ALA A 111 -6.60 -3.43 15.65
CA ALA A 111 -5.24 -3.29 16.17
C ALA A 111 -5.19 -3.19 17.70
N HIS A 112 -6.19 -2.57 18.31
CA HIS A 112 -6.27 -2.36 19.76
C HIS A 112 -7.22 -3.34 20.47
N ASN A 113 -7.58 -4.48 19.86
CA ASN A 113 -8.51 -5.45 20.41
C ASN A 113 -9.83 -4.79 20.90
N PHE A 114 -10.37 -3.88 20.08
CA PHE A 114 -11.60 -3.12 20.32
C PHE A 114 -11.59 -2.20 21.56
N SER A 115 -10.41 -1.88 22.10
CA SER A 115 -10.25 -0.98 23.24
C SER A 115 -9.61 0.34 22.84
N ASN A 116 -10.04 1.45 23.49
CA ASN A 116 -9.39 2.77 23.44
C ASN A 116 -9.02 3.30 22.04
N VAL A 117 -9.94 3.22 21.09
CA VAL A 117 -9.72 3.78 19.74
C VAL A 117 -9.78 5.31 19.78
N PRO A 118 -8.75 6.03 19.27
CA PRO A 118 -8.67 7.48 19.35
C PRO A 118 -9.56 8.18 18.30
N GLN A 119 -10.86 8.16 18.48
CA GLN A 119 -11.85 8.72 17.55
C GLN A 119 -11.57 10.18 17.17
N LYS A 120 -11.17 11.02 18.14
CA LYS A 120 -10.84 12.43 17.87
C LYS A 120 -9.69 12.56 16.90
N ALA A 121 -8.60 11.81 17.09
CA ALA A 121 -7.45 11.83 16.19
C ALA A 121 -7.84 11.39 14.77
N THR A 122 -8.74 10.42 14.64
CA THR A 122 -9.26 9.95 13.35
C THR A 122 -10.10 11.03 12.65
N ILE A 123 -10.91 11.79 13.40
CA ILE A 123 -11.67 12.94 12.87
C ILE A 123 -10.70 14.03 12.39
N ASP A 124 -9.65 14.33 13.17
CA ASP A 124 -8.63 15.32 12.79
C ASP A 124 -7.89 14.89 11.49
N MET A 125 -7.68 13.61 11.26
CA MET A 125 -7.15 13.10 9.99
C MET A 125 -8.11 13.36 8.81
N LEU A 126 -9.42 13.20 9.00
CA LEU A 126 -10.42 13.53 7.96
C LEU A 126 -10.45 15.03 7.63
N GLU A 127 -10.13 15.88 8.59
CA GLU A 127 -10.01 17.33 8.35
C GLU A 127 -8.84 17.65 7.40
N ILE A 128 -7.71 16.96 7.53
CA ILE A 128 -6.52 17.14 6.65
C ILE A 128 -6.89 16.93 5.17
N ILE A 129 -7.78 15.98 4.87
CA ILE A 129 -8.21 15.70 3.50
C ILE A 129 -9.50 16.43 3.09
N GLY A 130 -9.98 17.38 3.92
CA GLY A 130 -11.18 18.17 3.64
C GLY A 130 -12.51 17.42 3.77
N LEU A 131 -12.55 16.30 4.49
CA LEU A 131 -13.73 15.43 4.61
C LEU A 131 -14.34 15.38 6.02
N LYS A 132 -14.01 16.35 6.89
CA LYS A 132 -14.59 16.43 8.23
C LYS A 132 -16.12 16.45 8.23
N ASN A 133 -16.74 17.12 7.26
CA ASN A 133 -18.19 17.20 7.14
C ASN A 133 -18.82 15.94 6.52
N ARG A 134 -18.01 14.95 6.15
CA ARG A 134 -18.42 13.66 5.55
C ARG A 134 -18.30 12.48 6.49
N ILE A 135 -18.01 12.69 7.77
CA ILE A 135 -17.73 11.61 8.75
C ILE A 135 -18.87 10.58 8.85
N ASN A 136 -20.12 11.02 8.76
CA ASN A 136 -21.31 10.19 8.85
C ASN A 136 -21.87 9.73 7.48
N HIS A 137 -21.21 10.11 6.37
CA HIS A 137 -21.62 9.64 5.04
C HIS A 137 -21.12 8.22 4.82
N TYR A 138 -21.84 7.50 3.97
CA TYR A 138 -21.45 6.19 3.47
C TYR A 138 -20.59 6.34 2.20
N PRO A 139 -19.79 5.33 1.82
CA PRO A 139 -18.93 5.39 0.63
C PRO A 139 -19.66 5.72 -0.67
N ASN A 140 -20.91 5.32 -0.83
CA ASN A 140 -21.73 5.61 -2.02
C ASN A 140 -22.25 7.07 -2.09
N GLU A 141 -22.14 7.83 -0.99
CA GLU A 141 -22.58 9.22 -0.90
C GLU A 141 -21.45 10.24 -1.17
N ILE A 142 -20.23 9.77 -1.44
CA ILE A 142 -19.07 10.60 -1.74
C ILE A 142 -18.45 10.24 -3.11
N SER A 143 -17.71 11.17 -3.69
CA SER A 143 -17.07 10.99 -5.00
C SER A 143 -15.97 9.93 -5.01
N GLY A 144 -15.57 9.44 -6.20
CA GLY A 144 -14.47 8.48 -6.35
C GLY A 144 -13.15 8.98 -5.78
N GLY A 145 -12.82 10.26 -6.03
CA GLY A 145 -11.61 10.89 -5.49
C GLY A 145 -11.66 11.04 -3.95
N GLU A 146 -12.84 11.37 -3.39
CA GLU A 146 -13.02 11.39 -1.94
C GLU A 146 -12.84 9.99 -1.34
N ARG A 147 -13.45 8.95 -1.95
CA ARG A 147 -13.26 7.54 -1.52
C ARG A 147 -11.79 7.14 -1.51
N GLN A 148 -11.03 7.52 -2.55
CA GLN A 148 -9.62 7.17 -2.63
C GLN A 148 -8.78 7.86 -1.55
N ARG A 149 -9.05 9.15 -1.26
CA ARG A 149 -8.40 9.85 -0.14
C ARG A 149 -8.72 9.19 1.21
N VAL A 150 -9.97 8.74 1.42
CA VAL A 150 -10.32 7.96 2.62
C VAL A 150 -9.56 6.63 2.66
N ALA A 151 -9.39 5.94 1.53
CA ALA A 151 -8.61 4.69 1.48
C ALA A 151 -7.13 4.92 1.84
N VAL A 152 -6.54 6.04 1.43
CA VAL A 152 -5.17 6.44 1.86
C VAL A 152 -5.13 6.66 3.37
N LEU A 153 -6.07 7.40 3.95
CA LEU A 153 -6.11 7.58 5.41
C LEU A 153 -6.33 6.26 6.14
N ARG A 154 -7.20 5.38 5.63
CA ARG A 154 -7.42 4.06 6.22
C ARG A 154 -6.12 3.24 6.27
N ALA A 155 -5.29 3.34 5.23
CA ALA A 155 -3.97 2.72 5.24
C ALA A 155 -3.03 3.31 6.29
N MET A 156 -3.24 4.58 6.69
CA MET A 156 -2.39 5.35 7.61
C MET A 156 -2.79 5.26 9.10
N VAL A 157 -4.04 4.93 9.42
CA VAL A 157 -4.60 5.09 10.79
C VAL A 157 -3.83 4.33 11.87
N ASN A 158 -3.20 3.21 11.53
CA ASN A 158 -2.37 2.42 12.45
C ASN A 158 -0.88 2.82 12.41
N LYS A 159 -0.54 3.92 11.71
CA LYS A 159 0.85 4.42 11.57
C LYS A 159 1.80 3.33 11.07
N PRO A 160 1.52 2.69 9.93
CA PRO A 160 2.37 1.63 9.40
C PRO A 160 3.75 2.17 9.03
N CYS A 161 4.75 1.31 9.05
CA CYS A 161 6.08 1.69 8.58
C CYS A 161 6.16 1.80 7.04
N LEU A 162 5.33 1.03 6.33
CA LEU A 162 5.28 1.00 4.87
C LEU A 162 3.83 0.93 4.37
N ILE A 163 3.53 1.74 3.35
CA ILE A 163 2.28 1.65 2.59
C ILE A 163 2.58 1.05 1.21
N LEU A 164 1.85 0.00 0.89
CA LEU A 164 1.86 -0.66 -0.42
C LEU A 164 0.66 -0.17 -1.23
N ALA A 165 0.89 0.32 -2.45
CA ALA A 165 -0.16 0.85 -3.30
C ALA A 165 -0.12 0.20 -4.69
N ASP A 166 -1.25 -0.35 -5.12
CA ASP A 166 -1.40 -0.90 -6.47
C ASP A 166 -2.35 -0.01 -7.28
N GLU A 167 -1.79 0.68 -8.30
CA GLU A 167 -2.48 1.62 -9.19
C GLU A 167 -3.39 2.63 -8.45
N PRO A 168 -2.88 3.41 -7.47
CA PRO A 168 -3.72 4.21 -6.59
C PRO A 168 -4.50 5.34 -7.27
N THR A 169 -4.08 5.77 -8.48
CA THR A 169 -4.72 6.81 -9.31
C THR A 169 -5.54 6.24 -10.46
N GLY A 170 -5.50 4.92 -10.71
CA GLY A 170 -5.98 4.29 -11.93
C GLY A 170 -7.47 4.51 -12.27
N ASN A 171 -8.30 4.90 -11.30
CA ASN A 171 -9.73 5.18 -11.47
C ASN A 171 -10.10 6.65 -11.21
N LEU A 172 -9.11 7.56 -11.18
CA LEU A 172 -9.30 8.97 -10.89
C LEU A 172 -9.14 9.83 -12.16
N ASP A 173 -9.89 10.93 -12.22
CA ASP A 173 -9.57 12.00 -13.14
C ASP A 173 -8.27 12.73 -12.75
N SER A 174 -7.74 13.54 -13.66
CA SER A 174 -6.46 14.24 -13.45
C SER A 174 -6.46 15.16 -12.23
N GLY A 175 -7.57 15.83 -11.93
CA GLY A 175 -7.68 16.73 -10.79
C GLY A 175 -7.64 15.97 -9.46
N ASN A 176 -8.39 14.88 -9.34
CA ASN A 176 -8.37 14.02 -8.15
C ASN A 176 -7.03 13.29 -7.99
N SER A 177 -6.39 12.88 -9.10
CA SER A 177 -5.04 12.31 -9.08
C SER A 177 -4.03 13.28 -8.46
N GLN A 178 -4.00 14.55 -8.89
CA GLN A 178 -3.09 15.56 -8.34
C GLN A 178 -3.32 15.80 -6.84
N ILE A 179 -4.59 15.84 -6.39
CA ILE A 179 -4.91 15.99 -4.97
C ILE A 179 -4.40 14.78 -4.17
N LEU A 180 -4.55 13.57 -4.70
CA LEU A 180 -4.06 12.34 -4.06
C LEU A 180 -2.54 12.33 -3.97
N LEU A 181 -1.83 12.69 -5.05
CA LEU A 181 -0.37 12.75 -5.09
C LEU A 181 0.17 13.75 -4.07
N LYS A 182 -0.44 14.96 -4.02
CA LYS A 182 -0.08 15.95 -3.00
C LYS A 182 -0.26 15.39 -1.59
N LEU A 183 -1.37 14.71 -1.32
CA LEU A 183 -1.61 14.07 -0.02
C LEU A 183 -0.49 13.06 0.31
N MET A 184 -0.09 12.20 -0.65
CA MET A 184 0.97 11.20 -0.41
C MET A 184 2.31 11.87 -0.13
N VAL A 185 2.67 12.94 -0.85
CA VAL A 185 3.88 13.74 -0.61
C VAL A 185 3.83 14.41 0.77
N ASP A 186 2.69 15.01 1.14
CA ASP A 186 2.50 15.64 2.45
C ASP A 186 2.65 14.61 3.59
N LEU A 187 2.12 13.39 3.42
CA LEU A 187 2.27 12.30 4.38
C LEU A 187 3.72 11.83 4.48
N LYS A 188 4.43 11.70 3.36
CA LYS A 188 5.86 11.38 3.33
C LYS A 188 6.66 12.41 4.13
N VAL A 189 6.47 13.71 3.84
CA VAL A 189 7.25 14.78 4.47
C VAL A 189 6.91 14.91 5.96
N LYS A 190 5.62 14.91 6.31
CA LYS A 190 5.17 15.16 7.68
C LYS A 190 5.42 14.00 8.63
N TYR A 191 5.23 12.76 8.13
CA TYR A 191 5.28 11.55 8.98
C TYR A 191 6.45 10.63 8.65
N GLN A 192 7.32 11.01 7.70
CA GLN A 192 8.39 10.14 7.18
C GLN A 192 7.83 8.79 6.67
N GLN A 193 6.62 8.87 6.05
CA GLN A 193 5.94 7.69 5.57
C GLN A 193 6.61 7.11 4.34
N SER A 194 6.89 5.80 4.36
CA SER A 194 7.43 5.09 3.21
C SER A 194 6.30 4.51 2.35
N PHE A 195 6.49 4.53 1.02
CA PHE A 195 5.57 3.97 0.05
C PHE A 195 6.30 3.06 -0.93
N ALA A 196 5.67 1.93 -1.30
CA ALA A 196 6.05 1.14 -2.46
C ALA A 196 4.81 1.05 -3.38
N ILE A 197 4.93 1.63 -4.57
CA ILE A 197 3.78 1.88 -5.46
C ILE A 197 4.00 1.16 -6.78
N ALA A 198 3.09 0.28 -7.18
CA ALA A 198 3.04 -0.25 -8.54
C ALA A 198 2.12 0.63 -9.38
N THR A 199 2.62 1.14 -10.49
CA THR A 199 1.83 1.99 -11.38
C THR A 199 2.43 2.11 -12.79
N HIS A 200 1.62 2.64 -13.70
CA HIS A 200 2.04 3.14 -15.01
C HIS A 200 1.76 4.65 -15.16
N ASP A 201 1.26 5.31 -14.13
CA ASP A 201 0.94 6.73 -14.13
C ASP A 201 2.22 7.57 -14.01
N GLN A 202 2.47 8.41 -15.04
CA GLN A 202 3.64 9.27 -15.12
C GLN A 202 3.71 10.26 -13.96
N SER A 203 2.57 10.75 -13.49
CA SER A 203 2.53 11.72 -12.39
C SER A 203 2.97 11.15 -11.04
N ILE A 204 2.79 9.83 -10.81
CA ILE A 204 3.35 9.13 -9.65
C ILE A 204 4.86 8.95 -9.80
N ILE A 205 5.33 8.69 -11.02
CA ILE A 205 6.76 8.53 -11.29
C ILE A 205 7.51 9.84 -10.98
N GLU A 206 6.90 10.99 -11.28
CA GLU A 206 7.49 12.32 -11.02
C GLU A 206 7.71 12.65 -9.54
N ILE A 207 6.92 12.05 -8.62
CA ILE A 207 7.09 12.24 -7.18
C ILE A 207 7.93 11.16 -6.49
N ALA A 208 8.41 10.18 -7.25
CA ALA A 208 9.21 9.07 -6.74
C ALA A 208 10.63 9.50 -6.35
N ASP A 209 11.17 8.94 -5.28
CA ASP A 209 12.60 9.04 -4.98
C ASP A 209 13.41 8.05 -5.82
N ARG A 210 12.84 6.86 -6.08
CA ARG A 210 13.43 5.81 -6.90
C ARG A 210 12.36 5.11 -7.72
N VAL A 211 12.75 4.71 -8.93
CA VAL A 211 11.87 3.98 -9.84
C VAL A 211 12.55 2.70 -10.30
N LEU A 212 11.89 1.57 -10.12
CA LEU A 212 12.36 0.27 -10.57
C LEU A 212 11.53 -0.24 -11.75
N TYR A 213 12.20 -0.59 -12.83
CA TYR A 213 11.56 -1.18 -14.00
C TYR A 213 11.54 -2.71 -13.89
N LEU A 214 10.34 -3.26 -13.69
CA LEU A 214 10.10 -4.70 -13.61
C LEU A 214 9.67 -5.24 -14.99
N LYS A 215 10.39 -6.25 -15.49
CA LYS A 215 10.04 -6.96 -16.71
C LYS A 215 10.41 -8.43 -16.58
N ASP A 216 9.52 -9.31 -17.02
CA ASP A 216 9.70 -10.78 -17.01
C ASP A 216 10.15 -11.29 -15.61
N GLY A 217 9.50 -10.78 -14.56
CA GLY A 217 9.77 -11.16 -13.17
C GLY A 217 11.13 -10.72 -12.62
N LYS A 218 11.83 -9.79 -13.27
CA LYS A 218 13.13 -9.26 -12.83
C LYS A 218 13.17 -7.74 -12.86
N ILE A 219 13.88 -7.14 -11.91
CA ILE A 219 14.25 -5.73 -12.00
C ILE A 219 15.33 -5.60 -13.08
N LYS A 220 15.05 -4.83 -14.13
CA LYS A 220 15.94 -4.62 -15.27
C LYS A 220 16.73 -3.32 -15.18
N LYS A 221 16.17 -2.31 -14.53
CA LYS A 221 16.75 -0.97 -14.42
C LYS A 221 16.23 -0.27 -13.19
N GLU A 222 17.09 0.52 -12.59
CA GLU A 222 16.77 1.54 -11.59
C GLU A 222 16.94 2.91 -12.25
N LEU A 223 15.96 3.82 -12.08
CA LEU A 223 15.89 5.13 -12.73
C LEU A 223 15.85 6.23 -11.69
#